data_9e433300da12aa5f111783d21a8afe50
#
_entry.id   9e433300da12aa5f111783d21a8afe50
#
_cell.length_a   1.000
_cell.length_b   1.000
_cell.length_c   1.000
_cell.angle_alpha   90.00
_cell.angle_beta   90.00
_cell.angle_gamma   90.00
#
_symmetry.space_group_name_H-M   'P 1'
#
loop_
_entity.id
_entity.type
_entity.pdbx_description
1 polymer ?
#
loop_
_entity_poly.entity_id
_entity_poly.type
_entity_poly.pdbx_seq_one_letter_code
_entity_poly.pdbx_strand_id
1 'polypeptide(L)'
;MLSARFCSVLSLTALTLMLCSCLEQYDPKANNARFEKEWQQSEQLPPKLTDAGEIPAKGATSGPSIDQVFLTNCSGCHGATGHGDGPAGAALNPHPRNFTDKAWQAKVTDEHIANVIEKGGAANGLSAIMPPWGSVLSADQIKAMVGKIRAFGK
;
A
#
# COMPACT_ATOMS: atom_id res chain seq x y z
N MET A 1 -50.77 -0.18 47.89
CA MET A 1 -50.52 0.29 46.50
C MET A 1 -49.43 1.37 46.52
N LEU A 2 -48.20 0.97 46.81
CA LEU A 2 -47.01 1.83 46.70
C LEU A 2 -45.83 0.91 46.42
N SER A 3 -45.52 0.65 45.17
CA SER A 3 -44.26 0.00 44.85
C SER A 3 -44.09 -0.18 43.33
N ALA A 4 -43.91 0.89 42.57
CA ALA A 4 -43.52 0.73 41.16
C ALA A 4 -42.87 1.98 40.54
N ARG A 5 -42.35 2.91 41.34
CA ARG A 5 -41.73 4.14 40.77
C ARG A 5 -40.28 4.41 41.17
N PHE A 6 -39.63 3.50 41.90
CA PHE A 6 -38.24 3.72 42.35
C PHE A 6 -37.18 3.00 41.54
N CYS A 7 -37.55 2.12 40.59
CA CYS A 7 -36.56 1.33 39.85
C CYS A 7 -36.08 2.01 38.56
N SER A 8 -36.74 3.10 38.10
CA SER A 8 -36.43 3.71 36.80
C SER A 8 -35.40 4.86 36.86
N VAL A 9 -35.13 5.40 38.05
CA VAL A 9 -34.23 6.55 38.20
C VAL A 9 -32.80 6.12 38.49
N LEU A 10 -32.58 4.94 39.07
CA LEU A 10 -31.23 4.42 39.35
C LEU A 10 -30.50 3.90 38.10
N SER A 11 -31.24 3.56 37.04
CA SER A 11 -30.63 3.07 35.81
C SER A 11 -29.96 4.17 34.96
N LEU A 12 -30.49 5.39 34.99
CA LEU A 12 -29.93 6.51 34.20
C LEU A 12 -28.66 7.09 34.82
N THR A 13 -28.58 7.12 36.15
CA THR A 13 -27.40 7.64 36.86
C THR A 13 -26.22 6.69 36.80
N ALA A 14 -26.46 5.37 36.81
CA ALA A 14 -25.40 4.36 36.64
C ALA A 14 -24.80 4.36 35.23
N LEU A 15 -25.62 4.57 34.21
CA LEU A 15 -25.14 4.65 32.81
C LEU A 15 -24.34 5.95 32.53
N THR A 16 -24.77 7.08 33.12
CA THR A 16 -24.03 8.35 33.00
C THR A 16 -22.69 8.33 33.76
N LEU A 17 -22.63 7.65 34.92
CA LEU A 17 -21.37 7.46 35.65
C LEU A 17 -20.41 6.54 34.91
N MET A 18 -20.92 5.49 34.25
CA MET A 18 -20.07 4.58 33.46
C MET A 18 -19.51 5.25 32.18
N LEU A 19 -20.27 6.12 31.53
CA LEU A 19 -19.81 6.89 30.38
C LEU A 19 -18.82 7.99 30.77
N CYS A 20 -18.95 8.57 31.97
CA CYS A 20 -18.00 9.56 32.47
C CYS A 20 -16.65 8.93 32.84
N SER A 21 -16.61 7.71 33.36
CA SER A 21 -15.37 6.97 33.67
C SER A 21 -14.57 6.61 32.42
N CYS A 22 -15.22 6.39 31.28
CA CYS A 22 -14.50 6.11 30.01
C CYS A 22 -13.85 7.36 29.39
N LEU A 23 -14.37 8.55 29.68
CA LEU A 23 -13.84 9.80 29.15
C LEU A 23 -12.66 10.35 29.97
N GLU A 24 -12.53 9.92 31.22
CA GLU A 24 -11.50 10.41 32.14
C GLU A 24 -10.14 9.68 31.97
N GLN A 25 -10.11 8.62 31.17
CA GLN A 25 -8.93 7.75 31.03
C GLN A 25 -8.07 8.07 29.80
N TYR A 26 -8.42 9.10 29.00
CA TYR A 26 -7.58 9.55 27.89
C TYR A 26 -6.65 10.66 28.35
N ASP A 27 -5.44 10.31 28.77
CA ASP A 27 -4.36 11.26 29.00
C ASP A 27 -3.41 11.27 27.79
N PRO A 28 -3.46 12.32 26.95
CA PRO A 28 -2.61 12.40 25.76
C PRO A 28 -1.13 12.50 26.12
N LYS A 29 -0.77 12.98 27.32
CA LYS A 29 0.64 13.05 27.77
C LYS A 29 1.15 11.68 28.21
N ALA A 30 0.31 10.89 28.88
CA ALA A 30 0.67 9.51 29.27
C ALA A 30 0.80 8.59 28.07
N ASN A 31 -0.08 8.76 27.06
CA ASN A 31 -0.02 8.01 25.82
C ASN A 31 1.21 8.36 24.97
N ASN A 32 1.58 9.65 24.89
CA ASN A 32 2.81 10.06 24.21
C ASN A 32 4.06 9.54 24.92
N ALA A 33 4.10 9.60 26.25
CA ALA A 33 5.23 9.07 27.02
C ALA A 33 5.38 7.55 26.91
N ARG A 34 4.26 6.83 26.76
CA ARG A 34 4.26 5.38 26.50
C ARG A 34 4.74 5.08 25.08
N PHE A 35 4.26 5.81 24.09
CA PHE A 35 4.69 5.68 22.69
C PHE A 35 6.19 5.97 22.54
N GLU A 36 6.71 7.02 23.17
CA GLU A 36 8.14 7.34 23.16
C GLU A 36 8.99 6.24 23.77
N LYS A 37 8.54 5.60 24.87
CA LYS A 37 9.22 4.46 25.47
C LYS A 37 9.22 3.22 24.56
N GLU A 38 8.08 2.92 23.94
CA GLU A 38 7.97 1.80 23.00
C GLU A 38 8.81 2.05 21.74
N TRP A 39 8.87 3.30 21.26
CA TRP A 39 9.71 3.70 20.14
C TRP A 39 11.22 3.54 20.47
N GLN A 40 11.67 4.06 21.61
CA GLN A 40 13.06 3.91 22.07
C GLN A 40 13.46 2.45 22.31
N GLN A 41 12.50 1.61 22.71
CA GLN A 41 12.72 0.19 22.91
C GLN A 41 12.79 -0.59 21.58
N SER A 42 12.13 -0.10 20.53
CA SER A 42 12.20 -0.65 19.17
C SER A 42 13.54 -0.32 18.46
N GLU A 43 14.21 0.76 18.84
CA GLU A 43 15.58 1.07 18.38
C GLU A 43 16.64 0.17 18.98
N GLN A 44 16.35 -0.52 20.10
CA GLN A 44 17.20 -1.53 20.69
C GLN A 44 16.87 -2.94 20.16
N LEU A 45 16.69 -3.07 18.85
CA LEU A 45 16.66 -4.38 18.21
C LEU A 45 17.98 -5.11 18.47
N PRO A 46 17.94 -6.42 18.81
CA PRO A 46 19.16 -7.19 19.00
C PRO A 46 20.06 -7.07 17.77
N PRO A 47 21.39 -7.11 17.95
CA PRO A 47 22.30 -6.99 16.82
C PRO A 47 21.93 -8.04 15.77
N LYS A 48 21.66 -7.50 14.58
CA LYS A 48 21.39 -8.17 13.32
C LYS A 48 21.99 -9.59 13.32
N LEU A 49 21.16 -10.60 13.05
CA LEU A 49 21.63 -11.95 12.66
C LEU A 49 22.55 -11.81 11.43
N THR A 50 23.83 -11.71 11.68
CA THR A 50 24.90 -11.77 10.69
C THR A 50 25.29 -13.23 10.51
N ASP A 51 24.43 -14.06 9.93
CA ASP A 51 24.80 -15.37 9.39
C ASP A 51 23.69 -15.89 8.44
N ALA A 52 23.42 -15.13 7.40
CA ALA A 52 22.81 -15.64 6.18
C ALA A 52 23.35 -14.79 5.04
N GLY A 53 24.21 -15.39 4.24
CA GLY A 53 24.87 -14.94 3.03
C GLY A 53 24.65 -13.49 2.59
N GLU A 54 25.74 -12.76 2.42
CA GLU A 54 25.79 -11.41 1.83
C GLU A 54 24.87 -11.31 0.61
N ILE A 55 23.72 -10.68 0.81
CA ILE A 55 23.01 -10.07 -0.31
C ILE A 55 23.74 -8.76 -0.55
N PRO A 56 24.38 -8.55 -1.71
CA PRO A 56 25.06 -7.29 -1.97
C PRO A 56 24.01 -6.18 -2.00
N ALA A 57 23.98 -5.38 -0.95
CA ALA A 57 23.17 -4.18 -0.85
C ALA A 57 23.76 -3.10 -1.77
N LYS A 58 23.50 -3.20 -3.06
CA LYS A 58 23.74 -2.10 -4.00
C LYS A 58 22.43 -1.33 -4.16
N GLY A 59 22.32 -0.23 -3.40
CA GLY A 59 21.25 0.76 -3.55
C GLY A 59 20.01 0.49 -2.69
N ALA A 60 20.13 0.51 -1.36
CA ALA A 60 18.99 0.64 -0.47
C ALA A 60 18.41 2.05 -0.61
N THR A 61 17.52 2.25 -1.58
CA THR A 61 16.55 3.34 -1.52
C THR A 61 15.62 3.01 -0.37
N SER A 62 15.53 3.89 0.64
CA SER A 62 14.65 3.78 1.81
C SER A 62 13.18 3.94 1.40
N GLY A 63 12.62 2.95 0.72
CA GLY A 63 11.26 2.94 0.22
C GLY A 63 10.77 1.51 -0.04
N PRO A 64 9.46 1.34 -0.33
CA PRO A 64 8.91 0.02 -0.65
C PRO A 64 9.64 -0.59 -1.86
N SER A 65 9.84 -1.91 -1.84
CA SER A 65 10.43 -2.61 -2.97
C SER A 65 9.56 -2.43 -4.22
N ILE A 66 10.15 -2.54 -5.42
CA ILE A 66 9.39 -2.40 -6.66
C ILE A 66 8.28 -3.46 -6.78
N ASP A 67 8.47 -4.62 -6.18
CA ASP A 67 7.45 -5.67 -6.12
C ASP A 67 6.26 -5.23 -5.25
N GLN A 68 6.51 -4.60 -4.11
CA GLN A 68 5.46 -4.04 -3.25
C GLN A 68 4.72 -2.90 -3.96
N VAL A 69 5.46 -2.01 -4.64
CA VAL A 69 4.86 -0.91 -5.43
C VAL A 69 3.94 -1.48 -6.50
N PHE A 70 4.37 -2.51 -7.24
CA PHE A 70 3.55 -3.17 -8.26
C PHE A 70 2.29 -3.80 -7.65
N LEU A 71 2.45 -4.57 -6.57
CA LEU A 71 1.33 -5.25 -5.91
C LEU A 71 0.31 -4.25 -5.35
N THR A 72 0.75 -3.13 -4.80
CA THR A 72 -0.14 -2.15 -4.18
C THR A 72 -0.86 -1.28 -5.22
N ASN A 73 -0.15 -0.85 -6.28
CA ASN A 73 -0.62 0.21 -7.15
C ASN A 73 -1.02 -0.27 -8.56
N CYS A 74 -0.50 -1.39 -9.02
CA CYS A 74 -0.64 -1.84 -10.41
C CYS A 74 -1.47 -3.11 -10.54
N SER A 75 -1.33 -4.04 -9.58
CA SER A 75 -1.93 -5.37 -9.67
C SER A 75 -3.46 -5.36 -9.67
N GLY A 76 -4.09 -4.32 -9.11
CA GLY A 76 -5.54 -4.17 -9.11
C GLY A 76 -6.15 -4.23 -10.52
N CYS A 77 -5.44 -3.70 -11.52
CA CYS A 77 -5.82 -3.75 -12.94
C CYS A 77 -5.01 -4.80 -13.72
N HIS A 78 -3.68 -4.84 -13.52
CA HIS A 78 -2.80 -5.69 -14.32
C HIS A 78 -2.66 -7.13 -13.81
N GLY A 79 -3.28 -7.46 -12.66
CA GLY A 79 -3.13 -8.77 -12.01
C GLY A 79 -1.78 -8.91 -11.30
N ALA A 80 -1.71 -9.67 -10.22
CA ALA A 80 -0.48 -9.89 -9.45
C ALA A 80 0.62 -10.59 -10.28
N THR A 81 0.22 -11.36 -11.26
CA THR A 81 1.07 -12.11 -12.19
C THR A 81 1.23 -11.42 -13.55
N GLY A 82 0.67 -10.23 -13.72
CA GLY A 82 0.83 -9.41 -14.91
C GLY A 82 0.01 -9.84 -16.13
N HIS A 83 -1.02 -10.68 -15.96
CA HIS A 83 -1.87 -11.15 -17.06
C HIS A 83 -2.91 -10.12 -17.55
N GLY A 84 -3.05 -8.96 -16.89
CA GLY A 84 -4.09 -8.00 -17.20
C GLY A 84 -5.46 -8.37 -16.62
N ASP A 85 -5.50 -9.35 -15.76
CA ASP A 85 -6.70 -10.01 -15.19
C ASP A 85 -7.06 -9.48 -13.78
N GLY A 86 -6.52 -8.35 -13.40
CA GLY A 86 -6.85 -7.72 -12.12
C GLY A 86 -8.34 -7.36 -12.04
N PRO A 87 -8.97 -7.53 -10.87
CA PRO A 87 -10.42 -7.34 -10.71
C PRO A 87 -10.91 -5.94 -11.08
N ALA A 88 -10.10 -4.91 -10.86
CA ALA A 88 -10.42 -3.54 -11.26
C ALA A 88 -10.25 -3.29 -12.77
N GLY A 89 -9.55 -4.19 -13.47
CA GLY A 89 -9.34 -4.14 -14.91
C GLY A 89 -10.39 -4.86 -15.74
N ALA A 90 -11.17 -5.76 -15.13
CA ALA A 90 -12.05 -6.69 -15.82
C ALA A 90 -13.11 -6.03 -16.74
N ALA A 91 -13.61 -4.86 -16.35
CA ALA A 91 -14.63 -4.12 -17.11
C ALA A 91 -14.03 -3.01 -18.01
N LEU A 92 -12.72 -2.85 -18.04
CA LEU A 92 -12.08 -1.76 -18.79
C LEU A 92 -11.97 -2.09 -20.29
N ASN A 93 -12.19 -1.08 -21.11
CA ASN A 93 -11.96 -1.14 -22.56
C ASN A 93 -11.11 0.07 -23.01
N PRO A 94 -9.89 -0.11 -23.55
CA PRO A 94 -9.22 -1.41 -23.71
C PRO A 94 -8.85 -2.06 -22.38
N HIS A 95 -8.77 -3.38 -22.39
CA HIS A 95 -8.31 -4.18 -21.27
C HIS A 95 -6.87 -3.80 -20.85
N PRO A 96 -6.53 -3.90 -19.56
CA PRO A 96 -5.15 -3.74 -19.11
C PRO A 96 -4.21 -4.67 -19.87
N ARG A 97 -3.02 -4.17 -20.21
CA ARG A 97 -2.03 -4.95 -20.95
C ARG A 97 -1.63 -6.21 -20.18
N ASN A 98 -1.69 -7.34 -20.89
CA ASN A 98 -1.08 -8.58 -20.44
C ASN A 98 0.44 -8.50 -20.66
N PHE A 99 1.20 -8.45 -19.57
CA PHE A 99 2.67 -8.37 -19.60
C PHE A 99 3.34 -9.71 -19.89
N THR A 100 2.62 -10.83 -19.81
CA THR A 100 3.16 -12.17 -20.14
C THR A 100 3.10 -12.44 -21.65
N ASP A 101 2.46 -11.57 -22.44
CA ASP A 101 2.37 -11.68 -23.89
C ASP A 101 3.74 -11.48 -24.53
N LYS A 102 4.34 -12.58 -25.01
CA LYS A 102 5.68 -12.56 -25.61
C LYS A 102 5.75 -11.77 -26.93
N ALA A 103 4.67 -11.75 -27.70
CA ALA A 103 4.63 -10.99 -28.95
C ALA A 103 4.63 -9.48 -28.67
N TRP A 104 3.92 -9.03 -27.65
CA TRP A 104 3.96 -7.66 -27.18
C TRP A 104 5.33 -7.32 -26.58
N GLN A 105 5.87 -8.18 -25.73
CA GLN A 105 7.19 -7.97 -25.12
C GLN A 105 8.31 -7.78 -26.16
N ALA A 106 8.22 -8.49 -27.29
CA ALA A 106 9.21 -8.39 -28.36
C ALA A 106 9.10 -7.08 -29.18
N LYS A 107 7.91 -6.45 -29.19
CA LYS A 107 7.64 -5.25 -29.99
C LYS A 107 7.76 -3.96 -29.21
N VAL A 108 7.44 -3.98 -27.94
CA VAL A 108 7.44 -2.78 -27.10
C VAL A 108 8.86 -2.41 -26.68
N THR A 109 9.18 -1.11 -26.64
CA THR A 109 10.47 -0.64 -26.10
C THR A 109 10.36 -0.31 -24.63
N ASP A 110 11.49 -0.31 -23.91
CA ASP A 110 11.56 0.07 -22.50
C ASP A 110 11.16 1.52 -22.29
N GLU A 111 11.53 2.39 -23.22
CA GLU A 111 11.18 3.82 -23.21
C GLU A 111 9.67 4.01 -23.32
N HIS A 112 9.00 3.22 -24.17
CA HIS A 112 7.54 3.30 -24.29
C HIS A 112 6.87 2.84 -22.99
N ILE A 113 7.31 1.74 -22.39
CA ILE A 113 6.78 1.27 -21.10
C ILE A 113 7.00 2.33 -20.02
N ALA A 114 8.21 2.90 -19.93
CA ALA A 114 8.53 3.96 -18.98
C ALA A 114 7.64 5.18 -19.17
N ASN A 115 7.45 5.63 -20.40
CA ASN A 115 6.63 6.80 -20.73
C ASN A 115 5.14 6.58 -20.39
N VAL A 116 4.62 5.37 -20.62
CA VAL A 116 3.24 5.00 -20.23
C VAL A 116 3.08 5.03 -18.70
N ILE A 117 4.05 4.53 -17.95
CA ILE A 117 4.03 4.61 -16.49
C ILE A 117 4.13 6.06 -16.03
N GLU A 118 5.06 6.82 -16.56
CA GLU A 118 5.30 8.21 -16.16
C GLU A 118 4.10 9.10 -16.43
N LYS A 119 3.55 9.07 -17.67
CA LYS A 119 2.55 10.02 -18.15
C LYS A 119 1.12 9.47 -18.17
N GLY A 120 0.95 8.20 -17.84
CA GLY A 120 -0.35 7.54 -17.86
C GLY A 120 -0.84 7.13 -19.26
N GLY A 121 -1.96 6.41 -19.29
CA GLY A 121 -2.52 5.89 -20.52
C GLY A 121 -3.01 6.96 -21.49
N ALA A 122 -3.69 7.99 -21.01
CA ALA A 122 -4.27 9.03 -21.85
C ALA A 122 -3.23 9.74 -22.72
N ALA A 123 -2.06 10.07 -22.17
CA ALA A 123 -0.97 10.73 -22.89
C ALA A 123 -0.35 9.85 -23.99
N ASN A 124 -0.62 8.54 -23.95
CA ASN A 124 -0.08 7.54 -24.86
C ASN A 124 -1.14 6.94 -25.80
N GLY A 125 -2.33 7.55 -25.91
CA GLY A 125 -3.42 7.03 -26.73
C GLY A 125 -4.03 5.72 -26.19
N LEU A 126 -3.84 5.44 -24.90
CA LEU A 126 -4.36 4.27 -24.19
C LEU A 126 -5.49 4.68 -23.23
N SER A 127 -5.95 3.77 -22.37
CA SER A 127 -7.01 4.07 -21.40
C SER A 127 -6.64 5.19 -20.44
N ALA A 128 -7.50 6.21 -20.32
CA ALA A 128 -7.34 7.28 -19.34
C ALA A 128 -7.51 6.81 -17.88
N ILE A 129 -7.99 5.59 -17.67
CA ILE A 129 -8.11 4.99 -16.33
C ILE A 129 -6.74 4.65 -15.76
N MET A 130 -5.72 4.39 -16.60
CA MET A 130 -4.35 4.25 -16.12
C MET A 130 -3.76 5.64 -15.80
N PRO A 131 -3.57 5.98 -14.51
CA PRO A 131 -3.10 7.30 -14.13
C PRO A 131 -1.60 7.48 -14.38
N PRO A 132 -1.11 8.73 -14.45
CA PRO A 132 0.30 9.03 -14.48
C PRO A 132 0.96 8.78 -13.11
N TRP A 133 2.11 8.14 -13.10
CA TRP A 133 2.86 7.83 -11.88
C TRP A 133 4.13 8.67 -11.72
N GLY A 134 4.47 9.52 -12.68
CA GLY A 134 5.71 10.32 -12.67
C GLY A 134 5.84 11.31 -11.52
N SER A 135 4.71 11.70 -10.88
CA SER A 135 4.73 12.53 -9.66
C SER A 135 4.90 11.72 -8.36
N VAL A 136 4.74 10.40 -8.43
CA VAL A 136 4.76 9.48 -7.27
C VAL A 136 6.02 8.61 -7.27
N LEU A 137 6.44 8.15 -8.46
CA LEU A 137 7.60 7.29 -8.63
C LEU A 137 8.79 8.09 -9.17
N SER A 138 9.97 7.89 -8.59
CA SER A 138 11.19 8.43 -9.13
C SER A 138 11.57 7.78 -10.47
N ALA A 139 12.45 8.42 -11.24
CA ALA A 139 12.97 7.85 -12.49
C ALA A 139 13.59 6.45 -12.30
N ASP A 140 14.31 6.24 -11.20
CA ASP A 140 14.89 4.94 -10.88
C ASP A 140 13.83 3.88 -10.55
N GLN A 141 12.76 4.27 -9.85
CA GLN A 141 11.63 3.38 -9.59
C GLN A 141 10.86 3.04 -10.86
N ILE A 142 10.67 4.00 -11.77
CA ILE A 142 10.06 3.75 -13.10
C ILE A 142 10.91 2.77 -13.89
N LYS A 143 12.23 2.96 -13.92
CA LYS A 143 13.18 2.04 -14.58
C LYS A 143 13.12 0.64 -13.97
N ALA A 144 13.08 0.54 -12.64
CA ALA A 144 12.94 -0.74 -11.96
C ALA A 144 11.59 -1.41 -12.27
N MET A 145 10.49 -0.62 -12.39
CA MET A 145 9.17 -1.12 -12.78
C MET A 145 9.17 -1.66 -14.23
N VAL A 146 9.87 -1.01 -15.16
CA VAL A 146 10.08 -1.55 -16.51
C VAL A 146 10.74 -2.93 -16.44
N GLY A 147 11.81 -3.07 -15.62
CA GLY A 147 12.47 -4.36 -15.39
C GLY A 147 11.52 -5.42 -14.82
N LYS A 148 10.63 -5.05 -13.89
CA LYS A 148 9.60 -5.92 -13.34
C LYS A 148 8.61 -6.37 -14.42
N ILE A 149 8.13 -5.45 -15.27
CA ILE A 149 7.23 -5.77 -16.38
C ILE A 149 7.90 -6.71 -17.39
N ARG A 150 9.18 -6.52 -17.69
CA ARG A 150 9.96 -7.42 -18.53
C ARG A 150 10.10 -8.81 -17.94
N ALA A 151 10.20 -8.91 -16.62
CA ALA A 151 10.32 -10.20 -15.94
C ALA A 151 9.06 -11.09 -16.11
N PHE A 152 7.87 -10.52 -16.29
CA PHE A 152 6.66 -11.30 -16.58
C PHE A 152 6.67 -11.98 -17.95
N GLY A 153 7.44 -11.49 -18.91
CA GLY A 153 7.57 -12.06 -20.24
C GLY A 153 8.65 -13.15 -20.38
N LYS A 154 9.34 -13.51 -19.30
CA LYS A 154 10.39 -14.57 -19.29
C LYS A 154 9.80 -15.95 -18.99
#